data_bb328d0275000df88d429d1427118dc9
#
_entry.id   bb328d0275000df88d429d1427118dc9
#
_cell.length_a   1.000
_cell.length_b   1.000
_cell.length_c   1.000
_cell.angle_alpha   90.00
_cell.angle_beta   90.00
_cell.angle_gamma   90.00
#
_symmetry.space_group_name_H-M   'P 1'
#
loop_
_entity.id
_entity.type
_entity.pdbx_description
1 polymer ?
#
loop_
_entity_poly.entity_id
_entity_poly.type
_entity_poly.pdbx_seq_one_letter_code
_entity_poly.pdbx_strand_id
1 'polypeptide(L)'
;MRKKIIITTIAIISLTAAIAAKNHTPAANTNSIACTADMQKSIAGKILRFHVLANSDSEADQNVKKQVRDAVGAYIEPYLLECENIEETRATVNDHMDEIIAVSKETLAANGFTYGASAELTHTDFPEKTYGDYTFPEGNYEALEITLGDGAGHNWWCVLYPNLCFLDTTN
;
A
#
# COMPACT_ATOMS: atom_id res chain seq x y z
N MET A 1 -91.96 5.92 9.71
CA MET A 1 -90.73 6.68 9.31
C MET A 1 -89.58 5.71 9.13
N ARG A 2 -89.34 5.30 7.89
CA ARG A 2 -88.24 4.33 7.62
C ARG A 2 -87.16 5.07 6.80
N LYS A 3 -86.01 5.28 7.40
CA LYS A 3 -84.84 5.86 6.73
C LYS A 3 -84.22 4.82 5.80
N LYS A 4 -84.21 5.07 4.51
CA LYS A 4 -83.50 4.25 3.53
C LYS A 4 -82.03 4.63 3.58
N ILE A 5 -81.17 3.65 3.96
CA ILE A 5 -79.73 3.77 3.87
C ILE A 5 -79.32 3.37 2.45
N ILE A 6 -78.80 4.29 1.71
CA ILE A 6 -78.21 4.05 0.40
C ILE A 6 -76.76 3.64 0.61
N ILE A 7 -76.45 2.38 0.31
CA ILE A 7 -75.06 1.87 0.36
C ILE A 7 -74.49 2.10 -1.04
N THR A 8 -73.58 3.06 -1.18
CA THR A 8 -72.81 3.28 -2.38
C THR A 8 -71.61 2.36 -2.37
N THR A 9 -71.64 1.33 -3.19
CA THR A 9 -70.49 0.46 -3.44
C THR A 9 -69.48 1.17 -4.30
N ILE A 10 -68.33 1.56 -3.69
CA ILE A 10 -67.18 2.06 -4.41
C ILE A 10 -66.43 0.86 -4.94
N ALA A 11 -66.43 0.66 -6.26
CA ALA A 11 -65.59 -0.31 -6.93
C ALA A 11 -64.13 0.21 -6.91
N ILE A 12 -63.27 -0.43 -6.14
CA ILE A 12 -61.83 -0.17 -6.18
C ILE A 12 -61.26 -0.98 -7.34
N ILE A 13 -60.93 -0.30 -8.41
CA ILE A 13 -60.14 -0.88 -9.50
C ILE A 13 -58.69 -0.91 -9.03
N SER A 14 -58.21 -2.09 -8.65
CA SER A 14 -56.79 -2.33 -8.37
C SER A 14 -56.03 -2.39 -9.69
N LEU A 15 -55.39 -1.28 -10.05
CA LEU A 15 -54.42 -1.22 -11.13
C LEU A 15 -53.09 -1.81 -10.63
N THR A 16 -52.83 -3.09 -10.91
CA THR A 16 -51.53 -3.74 -10.69
C THR A 16 -50.56 -3.24 -11.75
N ALA A 17 -49.83 -2.17 -11.43
CA ALA A 17 -48.68 -1.78 -12.21
C ALA A 17 -47.56 -2.81 -11.96
N ALA A 18 -47.30 -3.71 -12.91
CA ALA A 18 -46.12 -4.55 -12.95
C ALA A 18 -44.89 -3.66 -13.15
N ILE A 19 -44.20 -3.34 -12.07
CA ILE A 19 -42.88 -2.71 -12.12
C ILE A 19 -41.90 -3.78 -12.58
N ALA A 20 -41.61 -3.81 -13.88
CA ALA A 20 -40.46 -4.54 -14.40
C ALA A 20 -39.20 -3.88 -13.85
N ALA A 21 -38.65 -4.42 -12.75
CA ALA A 21 -37.33 -4.09 -12.27
C ALA A 21 -36.35 -4.51 -13.37
N LYS A 22 -35.93 -3.59 -14.22
CA LYS A 22 -34.74 -3.77 -15.04
C LYS A 22 -33.57 -3.87 -14.09
N ASN A 23 -33.07 -5.07 -13.91
CA ASN A 23 -31.76 -5.31 -13.29
C ASN A 23 -30.73 -4.60 -14.17
N HIS A 24 -30.43 -3.36 -13.83
CA HIS A 24 -29.22 -2.71 -14.28
C HIS A 24 -28.09 -3.34 -13.45
N THR A 25 -27.50 -4.41 -13.94
CA THR A 25 -26.12 -4.75 -13.63
C THR A 25 -25.29 -3.57 -14.10
N PRO A 26 -24.58 -2.84 -13.22
CA PRO A 26 -23.65 -1.84 -13.67
C PRO A 26 -22.62 -2.58 -14.53
N ALA A 27 -22.56 -2.28 -15.81
CA ALA A 27 -21.48 -2.72 -16.68
C ALA A 27 -20.20 -2.24 -16.00
N ALA A 28 -19.36 -3.18 -15.54
CA ALA A 28 -18.05 -2.84 -15.01
C ALA A 28 -17.36 -1.97 -16.06
N ASN A 29 -17.04 -0.74 -15.66
CA ASN A 29 -16.50 0.25 -16.57
C ASN A 29 -15.08 -0.19 -16.93
N THR A 30 -14.94 -0.93 -18.03
CA THR A 30 -13.65 -1.41 -18.53
C THR A 30 -12.65 -0.27 -18.76
N ASN A 31 -13.14 0.94 -19.01
CA ASN A 31 -12.32 2.14 -19.13
C ASN A 31 -11.69 2.57 -17.78
N SER A 32 -12.34 2.32 -16.64
CA SER A 32 -11.78 2.66 -15.33
C SER A 32 -10.64 1.72 -14.95
N ILE A 33 -10.74 0.44 -15.33
CA ILE A 33 -9.69 -0.56 -15.08
C ILE A 33 -8.45 -0.29 -15.95
N ALA A 34 -8.67 0.02 -17.23
CA ALA A 34 -7.58 0.38 -18.15
C ALA A 34 -6.90 1.68 -17.72
N CYS A 35 -7.65 2.69 -17.31
CA CYS A 35 -7.12 3.96 -16.80
C CYS A 35 -6.29 3.77 -15.53
N THR A 36 -6.70 2.86 -14.63
CA THR A 36 -5.96 2.54 -13.40
C THR A 36 -4.65 1.82 -13.70
N ALA A 37 -4.65 0.87 -14.64
CA ALA A 37 -3.46 0.14 -15.04
C ALA A 37 -2.43 1.05 -15.74
N ASP A 38 -2.89 1.93 -16.62
CA ASP A 38 -2.02 2.92 -17.29
C ASP A 38 -1.45 3.93 -16.29
N MET A 39 -2.25 4.35 -15.31
CA MET A 39 -1.80 5.23 -14.23
C MET A 39 -0.78 4.53 -13.34
N GLN A 40 -1.04 3.29 -12.92
CA GLN A 40 -0.11 2.48 -12.14
C GLN A 40 1.24 2.34 -12.88
N LYS A 41 1.22 1.98 -14.16
CA LYS A 41 2.42 1.85 -14.98
C LYS A 41 3.18 3.18 -15.14
N SER A 42 2.45 4.30 -15.29
CA SER A 42 3.04 5.64 -15.35
C SER A 42 3.68 6.06 -14.04
N ILE A 43 3.11 5.67 -12.90
CA ILE A 43 3.63 5.97 -11.57
C ILE A 43 4.79 5.04 -11.24
N ALA A 44 4.68 3.74 -11.53
CA ALA A 44 5.68 2.72 -11.19
C ALA A 44 7.10 3.07 -11.70
N GLY A 45 7.19 3.66 -12.89
CA GLY A 45 8.49 4.12 -13.44
C GLY A 45 9.03 5.43 -12.86
N LYS A 46 8.30 6.08 -11.95
CA LYS A 46 8.64 7.39 -11.37
C LYS A 46 8.88 7.36 -9.87
N ILE A 47 8.67 6.22 -9.25
CA ILE A 47 8.83 6.07 -7.81
C ILE A 47 9.73 4.89 -7.50
N LEU A 48 10.52 5.03 -6.44
CA LEU A 48 11.24 3.92 -5.82
C LEU A 48 10.58 3.63 -4.47
N ARG A 49 10.16 2.38 -4.29
CA ARG A 49 9.50 1.96 -3.05
C ARG A 49 10.53 1.49 -2.03
N PHE A 50 10.06 1.31 -0.79
CA PHE A 50 10.84 0.75 0.29
C PHE A 50 9.98 -0.20 1.11
N HIS A 51 10.46 -1.40 1.37
CA HIS A 51 9.80 -2.29 2.29
C HIS A 51 10.76 -3.15 3.10
N VAL A 52 10.30 -3.56 4.27
CA VAL A 52 11.04 -4.43 5.17
C VAL A 52 10.17 -5.62 5.51
N LEU A 53 10.69 -6.82 5.26
CA LEU A 53 10.05 -8.10 5.58
C LEU A 53 10.54 -8.56 6.94
N ALA A 54 9.62 -8.81 7.87
CA ALA A 54 9.97 -9.38 9.17
C ALA A 54 10.30 -10.87 9.04
N ASN A 55 11.15 -11.38 9.92
CA ASN A 55 11.44 -12.82 10.00
C ASN A 55 10.17 -13.65 10.24
N SER A 56 9.27 -13.19 11.14
CA SER A 56 7.98 -13.84 11.40
C SER A 56 6.92 -12.80 11.86
N ASP A 57 5.72 -13.28 12.16
CA ASP A 57 4.63 -12.46 12.72
C ASP A 57 4.65 -12.37 14.25
N SER A 58 5.71 -12.84 14.91
CA SER A 58 5.87 -12.64 16.34
C SER A 58 5.96 -11.14 16.66
N GLU A 59 5.44 -10.75 17.83
CA GLU A 59 5.53 -9.35 18.29
C GLU A 59 6.97 -8.85 18.32
N ALA A 60 7.91 -9.69 18.72
CA ALA A 60 9.34 -9.36 18.77
C ALA A 60 9.89 -9.05 17.36
N ASP A 61 9.60 -9.92 16.36
CA ASP A 61 10.05 -9.73 14.99
C ASP A 61 9.39 -8.50 14.34
N GLN A 62 8.11 -8.28 14.60
CA GLN A 62 7.40 -7.09 14.10
C GLN A 62 7.94 -5.79 14.73
N ASN A 63 8.36 -5.81 15.99
CA ASN A 63 8.96 -4.66 16.65
C ASN A 63 10.38 -4.37 16.16
N VAL A 64 11.25 -5.40 16.03
CA VAL A 64 12.61 -5.18 15.52
C VAL A 64 12.60 -4.75 14.05
N LYS A 65 11.68 -5.23 13.24
CA LYS A 65 11.46 -4.73 11.87
C LYS A 65 11.31 -3.21 11.82
N LYS A 66 10.50 -2.64 12.73
CA LYS A 66 10.33 -1.18 12.81
C LYS A 66 11.62 -0.47 13.18
N GLN A 67 12.42 -1.05 14.09
CA GLN A 67 13.70 -0.49 14.47
C GLN A 67 14.72 -0.53 13.33
N VAL A 68 14.76 -1.64 12.57
CA VAL A 68 15.60 -1.74 11.36
C VAL A 68 15.17 -0.71 10.33
N ARG A 69 13.86 -0.57 10.05
CA ARG A 69 13.34 0.47 9.19
C ARG A 69 13.82 1.87 9.60
N ASP A 70 13.69 2.19 10.88
CA ASP A 70 14.05 3.51 11.41
C ASP A 70 15.57 3.76 11.35
N ALA A 71 16.37 2.76 11.67
CA ALA A 71 17.83 2.84 11.61
C ALA A 71 18.33 3.00 10.17
N VAL A 72 17.82 2.20 9.23
CA VAL A 72 18.17 2.32 7.82
C VAL A 72 17.67 3.65 7.25
N GLY A 73 16.46 4.07 7.62
CA GLY A 73 15.91 5.37 7.23
C GLY A 73 16.83 6.50 7.66
N ALA A 74 17.19 6.56 8.93
CA ALA A 74 18.08 7.59 9.47
C ALA A 74 19.48 7.58 8.81
N TYR A 75 19.96 6.39 8.42
CA TYR A 75 21.24 6.25 7.73
C TYR A 75 21.20 6.83 6.31
N ILE A 76 20.18 6.45 5.51
CA ILE A 76 20.15 6.76 4.08
C ILE A 76 19.54 8.15 3.77
N GLU A 77 18.68 8.68 4.64
CA GLU A 77 17.96 9.94 4.43
C GLU A 77 18.87 11.11 4.00
N PRO A 78 20.01 11.39 4.67
CA PRO A 78 20.87 12.51 4.29
C PRO A 78 21.35 12.45 2.82
N TYR A 79 21.63 11.24 2.34
CA TYR A 79 22.10 11.02 0.96
C TYR A 79 20.96 11.16 -0.04
N LEU A 80 19.75 10.70 0.32
CA LEU A 80 18.58 10.80 -0.56
C LEU A 80 18.06 12.22 -0.70
N LEU A 81 18.27 13.08 0.30
CA LEU A 81 17.91 14.49 0.23
C LEU A 81 18.71 15.26 -0.81
N GLU A 82 19.88 14.75 -1.20
CA GLU A 82 20.74 15.35 -2.25
C GLU A 82 20.37 14.87 -3.66
N CYS A 83 19.51 13.84 -3.80
CA CYS A 83 19.10 13.29 -5.08
C CYS A 83 18.00 14.13 -5.73
N GLU A 84 18.20 14.53 -6.98
CA GLU A 84 17.23 15.33 -7.74
C GLU A 84 16.21 14.48 -8.52
N ASN A 85 16.52 13.20 -8.75
CA ASN A 85 15.70 12.30 -9.55
C ASN A 85 15.82 10.84 -9.09
N ILE A 86 14.96 9.97 -9.67
CA ILE A 86 14.91 8.55 -9.31
C ILE A 86 16.18 7.79 -9.69
N GLU A 87 16.85 8.18 -10.77
CA GLU A 87 18.09 7.56 -11.24
C GLU A 87 19.22 7.79 -10.25
N GLU A 88 19.35 9.00 -9.73
CA GLU A 88 20.30 9.33 -8.67
C GLU A 88 19.96 8.61 -7.38
N THR A 89 18.67 8.58 -7.02
CA THR A 89 18.21 7.82 -5.83
C THR A 89 18.59 6.34 -5.94
N ARG A 90 18.37 5.73 -7.11
CA ARG A 90 18.72 4.32 -7.36
C ARG A 90 20.21 4.08 -7.27
N ALA A 91 21.02 4.95 -7.86
CA ALA A 91 22.48 4.88 -7.78
C ALA A 91 22.94 5.00 -6.33
N THR A 92 22.45 5.99 -5.60
CA THR A 92 22.76 6.21 -4.18
C THR A 92 22.41 5.00 -3.33
N VAL A 93 21.22 4.40 -3.51
CA VAL A 93 20.84 3.19 -2.78
C VAL A 93 21.77 2.02 -3.09
N ASN A 94 22.15 1.83 -4.37
CA ASN A 94 23.10 0.79 -4.76
C ASN A 94 24.49 1.02 -4.16
N ASP A 95 24.98 2.24 -4.16
CA ASP A 95 26.30 2.59 -3.63
C ASP A 95 26.39 2.39 -2.12
N HIS A 96 25.24 2.50 -1.43
CA HIS A 96 25.13 2.31 0.03
C HIS A 96 24.56 0.95 0.45
N MET A 97 24.45 -0.02 -0.46
CA MET A 97 23.78 -1.30 -0.18
C MET A 97 24.46 -2.10 0.94
N ASP A 98 25.77 -2.14 0.96
CA ASP A 98 26.54 -2.87 1.99
C ASP A 98 26.34 -2.25 3.38
N GLU A 99 26.29 -0.93 3.47
CA GLU A 99 26.04 -0.20 4.71
C GLU A 99 24.58 -0.37 5.18
N ILE A 100 23.62 -0.37 4.28
CA ILE A 100 22.21 -0.67 4.60
C ILE A 100 22.08 -2.06 5.23
N ILE A 101 22.76 -3.05 4.65
CA ILE A 101 22.82 -4.41 5.20
C ILE A 101 23.53 -4.43 6.56
N ALA A 102 24.63 -3.69 6.71
CA ALA A 102 25.37 -3.61 7.97
C ALA A 102 24.52 -2.98 9.07
N VAL A 103 23.89 -1.83 8.83
CA VAL A 103 22.97 -1.17 9.78
C VAL A 103 21.82 -2.08 10.18
N SER A 104 21.26 -2.82 9.22
CA SER A 104 20.18 -3.77 9.50
C SER A 104 20.65 -4.88 10.45
N LYS A 105 21.82 -5.48 10.18
CA LYS A 105 22.40 -6.54 11.03
C LYS A 105 22.80 -6.05 12.43
N GLU A 106 23.38 -4.86 12.51
CA GLU A 106 23.74 -4.23 13.78
C GLU A 106 22.50 -3.96 14.64
N THR A 107 21.43 -3.47 14.03
CA THR A 107 20.16 -3.25 14.72
C THR A 107 19.56 -4.55 15.24
N LEU A 108 19.58 -5.63 14.44
CA LEU A 108 19.15 -6.96 14.87
C LEU A 108 19.98 -7.46 16.06
N ALA A 109 21.31 -7.39 15.97
CA ALA A 109 22.21 -7.84 17.02
C ALA A 109 22.04 -7.05 18.32
N ALA A 110 21.88 -5.72 18.23
CA ALA A 110 21.64 -4.85 19.39
C ALA A 110 20.33 -5.18 20.11
N ASN A 111 19.36 -5.79 19.41
CA ASN A 111 18.08 -6.24 19.96
C ASN A 111 18.06 -7.74 20.31
N GLY A 112 19.23 -8.42 20.28
CA GLY A 112 19.35 -9.81 20.70
C GLY A 112 18.92 -10.85 19.68
N PHE A 113 18.73 -10.45 18.41
CA PHE A 113 18.41 -11.38 17.32
C PHE A 113 19.68 -11.97 16.71
N THR A 114 19.64 -13.25 16.34
CA THR A 114 20.78 -14.00 15.79
C THR A 114 20.67 -14.29 14.30
N TYR A 115 19.51 -14.06 13.70
CA TYR A 115 19.35 -14.15 12.25
C TYR A 115 19.90 -12.90 11.55
N GLY A 116 20.22 -13.03 10.27
CA GLY A 116 20.79 -11.94 9.48
C GLY A 116 19.76 -11.07 8.80
N ALA A 117 20.28 -10.14 7.98
CA ALA A 117 19.52 -9.35 7.05
C ALA A 117 20.18 -9.38 5.67
N SER A 118 19.37 -9.27 4.63
CA SER A 118 19.79 -9.00 3.26
C SER A 118 19.01 -7.79 2.73
N ALA A 119 19.57 -7.14 1.72
CA ALA A 119 18.88 -6.05 1.01
C ALA A 119 19.19 -6.11 -0.48
N GLU A 120 18.24 -5.69 -1.30
CA GLU A 120 18.40 -5.60 -2.74
C GLU A 120 17.44 -4.57 -3.36
N LEU A 121 17.79 -4.05 -4.55
CA LEU A 121 16.84 -3.37 -5.42
C LEU A 121 16.18 -4.40 -6.31
N THR A 122 14.88 -4.58 -6.15
CA THR A 122 14.11 -5.60 -6.88
C THR A 122 12.72 -5.08 -7.26
N HIS A 123 12.01 -5.83 -8.10
CA HIS A 123 10.62 -5.54 -8.42
C HIS A 123 9.72 -6.49 -7.66
N THR A 124 8.83 -5.91 -6.85
CA THR A 124 7.89 -6.67 -6.02
C THR A 124 6.49 -6.06 -6.04
N ASP A 125 5.48 -6.86 -5.69
CA ASP A 125 4.09 -6.43 -5.68
C ASP A 125 3.75 -5.71 -4.39
N PHE A 126 3.20 -4.50 -4.54
CA PHE A 126 2.73 -3.67 -3.44
C PHE A 126 1.20 -3.62 -3.43
N PRO A 127 0.58 -3.70 -2.27
CA PRO A 127 -0.83 -3.36 -2.12
C PRO A 127 -1.06 -1.86 -2.33
N GLU A 128 -2.31 -1.46 -2.57
CA GLU A 128 -2.68 -0.05 -2.53
C GLU A 128 -2.32 0.56 -1.16
N LYS A 129 -1.68 1.73 -1.18
CA LYS A 129 -1.25 2.44 0.02
C LYS A 129 -1.46 3.95 -0.13
N THR A 130 -1.98 4.56 0.93
CA THR A 130 -2.16 6.00 1.03
C THR A 130 -1.15 6.58 2.03
N TYR A 131 -0.46 7.65 1.65
CA TYR A 131 0.47 8.42 2.47
C TYR A 131 0.04 9.89 2.40
N GLY A 132 -0.54 10.41 3.49
CA GLY A 132 -1.16 11.73 3.48
C GLY A 132 -2.22 11.83 2.38
N ASP A 133 -2.05 12.77 1.45
CA ASP A 133 -2.97 12.99 0.33
C ASP A 133 -2.67 12.13 -0.92
N TYR A 134 -1.62 11.31 -0.87
CA TYR A 134 -1.16 10.51 -2.01
C TYR A 134 -1.55 9.05 -1.87
N THR A 135 -2.34 8.54 -2.82
CA THR A 135 -2.67 7.11 -2.93
C THR A 135 -1.92 6.49 -4.10
N PHE A 136 -1.15 5.44 -3.80
CA PHE A 136 -0.46 4.64 -4.80
C PHE A 136 -1.26 3.34 -5.01
N PRO A 137 -1.69 3.04 -6.25
CA PRO A 137 -2.45 1.85 -6.55
C PRO A 137 -1.61 0.58 -6.29
N GLU A 138 -2.31 -0.55 -6.10
CA GLU A 138 -1.66 -1.85 -6.09
C GLU A 138 -0.92 -2.10 -7.41
N GLY A 139 0.19 -2.83 -7.36
CA GLY A 139 0.94 -3.20 -8.55
C GLY A 139 2.39 -3.50 -8.29
N ASN A 140 3.10 -3.82 -9.38
CA ASN A 140 4.52 -4.13 -9.35
C ASN A 140 5.35 -2.85 -9.43
N TYR A 141 6.26 -2.68 -8.47
CA TYR A 141 7.13 -1.51 -8.33
C TYR A 141 8.56 -1.92 -8.04
N GLU A 142 9.50 -1.10 -8.52
CA GLU A 142 10.89 -1.20 -8.06
C GLU A 142 10.99 -0.73 -6.60
N ALA A 143 11.73 -1.46 -5.78
CA ALA A 143 11.84 -1.20 -4.36
C ALA A 143 13.23 -1.58 -3.80
N LEU A 144 13.69 -0.81 -2.80
CA LEU A 144 14.64 -1.33 -1.84
C LEU A 144 13.89 -2.29 -0.93
N GLU A 145 14.23 -3.57 -1.04
CA GLU A 145 13.68 -4.64 -0.20
C GLU A 145 14.72 -5.05 0.84
N ILE A 146 14.34 -5.04 2.12
CA ILE A 146 15.16 -5.56 3.21
C ILE A 146 14.45 -6.78 3.78
N THR A 147 15.11 -7.91 3.76
CA THR A 147 14.61 -9.17 4.32
C THR A 147 15.33 -9.50 5.61
N LEU A 148 14.57 -9.67 6.70
CA LEU A 148 15.08 -10.06 8.01
C LEU A 148 14.85 -11.55 8.25
N GLY A 149 15.90 -12.31 8.48
CA GLY A 149 15.84 -13.76 8.67
C GLY A 149 15.18 -14.45 7.49
N ASP A 150 14.09 -15.17 7.73
CA ASP A 150 13.36 -15.93 6.70
C ASP A 150 12.37 -15.06 5.89
N GLY A 151 12.13 -13.79 6.28
CA GLY A 151 11.20 -12.90 5.59
C GLY A 151 9.74 -13.39 5.58
N ALA A 152 9.37 -14.26 6.50
CA ALA A 152 8.06 -14.95 6.51
C ALA A 152 6.96 -14.17 7.22
N GLY A 153 7.27 -13.01 7.82
CA GLY A 153 6.32 -12.17 8.53
C GLY A 153 5.72 -11.05 7.68
N HIS A 154 4.81 -10.29 8.28
CA HIS A 154 4.18 -9.14 7.64
C HIS A 154 5.19 -8.05 7.27
N ASN A 155 4.97 -7.46 6.10
CA ASN A 155 5.80 -6.41 5.53
C ASN A 155 5.43 -5.03 6.09
N TRP A 156 6.40 -4.13 6.08
CA TRP A 156 6.19 -2.69 6.19
C TRP A 156 6.47 -2.04 4.83
N TRP A 157 5.66 -1.07 4.43
CA TRP A 157 5.60 -0.51 3.08
C TRP A 157 5.78 1.00 3.09
N CYS A 158 6.64 1.55 2.20
CA CYS A 158 6.81 2.99 2.02
C CYS A 158 7.22 3.39 0.59
N VAL A 159 7.51 4.70 0.40
CA VAL A 159 8.03 5.30 -0.83
C VAL A 159 9.33 6.01 -0.50
N LEU A 160 10.43 5.56 -1.11
CA LEU A 160 11.76 6.13 -0.92
C LEU A 160 11.97 7.36 -1.80
N TYR A 161 11.48 7.29 -3.05
CA TYR A 161 11.47 8.44 -3.96
C TYR A 161 10.09 8.57 -4.64
N PRO A 162 9.44 9.75 -4.65
CA PRO A 162 9.81 10.91 -3.84
C PRO A 162 9.81 10.60 -2.33
N ASN A 163 10.59 11.36 -1.58
CA ASN A 163 10.89 11.09 -0.17
C ASN A 163 9.66 11.25 0.74
N LEU A 164 8.80 10.22 0.78
CA LEU A 164 7.60 10.20 1.62
C LEU A 164 7.79 9.38 2.91
N CYS A 165 8.82 8.52 2.98
CA CYS A 165 9.08 7.69 4.14
C CYS A 165 9.42 8.48 5.41
N PHE A 166 9.99 9.66 5.25
CA PHE A 166 10.54 10.48 6.33
C PHE A 166 9.63 11.66 6.70
N LEU A 167 8.53 11.85 5.95
CA LEU A 167 7.54 12.89 6.23
C LEU A 167 6.51 12.46 7.29
N ASP A 168 6.38 11.16 7.54
CA ASP A 168 5.33 10.59 8.41
C ASP A 168 5.95 9.95 9.66
N THR A 169 6.49 10.80 10.56
CA THR A 169 6.92 10.36 11.91
C THR A 169 5.76 10.33 12.93
N THR A 170 4.50 10.43 12.48
CA THR A 170 3.32 10.59 13.35
C THR A 170 2.28 9.49 13.25
N ASN A 171 2.64 8.25 12.87
CA ASN A 171 1.72 7.09 13.01
C ASN A 171 2.40 5.88 13.63
#